data_e1b6e5ba4cf7cb82e4f1f9eb4debd605
#
_entry.id   e1b6e5ba4cf7cb82e4f1f9eb4debd605
#
_cell.length_a   1.000
_cell.length_b   1.000
_cell.length_c   1.000
_cell.angle_alpha   90.00
_cell.angle_beta   90.00
_cell.angle_gamma   90.00
#
_symmetry.space_group_name_H-M   'P 1'
#
loop_
_entity.id
_entity.type
_entity.pdbx_description
1 polymer ?
#
loop_
_entity_poly.entity_id
_entity_poly.type
_entity_poly.pdbx_seq_one_letter_code
_entity_poly.pdbx_strand_id
1 'polypeptide(L)'
;MHTFFRLISLMALLWAASFSTAHADRIKDLTSMAAMRGNQLIGYGLVVGLQGTGDKKATFTSQSMKTLLNRMGLNQDNDIDKFSNAIASGSDELANVAAVMITADLPGMSKPGQRIDINVSAIGAASSLRGGNLLLTSLRGVDGQIYALAQGALTSTGIDAGGAGSKVSIGVTTSARIPGGATVERSVPNSFDKSDNVLLNLRESDFTTANSIMQAINTKFGADVANALDGVSIVVRAPMDISQRVSFMSMIENIDVQPGEPPARVVVNARTGTVVISRNVKVTAAAVTHGTITVSVAMTNEVSQPGAFSGGTTKDVQNAEIKVGEPNKPMFLFQPGVDLRQIVDAVNQVGATPSALIAILEALKSSGSLRAELLVI
;
A
#
# COMPACT_ATOMS: atom_id res chain seq x y z
N MET A 1 14.84 25.41 -56.58
CA MET A 1 13.51 25.26 -55.94
C MET A 1 13.37 23.96 -55.18
N HIS A 2 13.84 22.81 -55.63
CA HIS A 2 13.73 21.51 -54.91
C HIS A 2 14.58 21.40 -53.65
N THR A 3 15.70 22.09 -53.53
CA THR A 3 16.53 22.08 -52.29
C THR A 3 15.89 22.87 -51.14
N PHE A 4 15.20 23.96 -51.44
CA PHE A 4 14.51 24.80 -50.47
C PHE A 4 13.28 24.07 -49.85
N PHE A 5 12.55 23.30 -50.65
CA PHE A 5 11.44 22.46 -50.20
C PHE A 5 11.89 21.30 -49.28
N ARG A 6 13.06 20.71 -49.56
CA ARG A 6 13.65 19.66 -48.73
C ARG A 6 14.12 20.20 -47.39
N LEU A 7 14.65 21.42 -47.33
CA LEU A 7 15.04 22.05 -46.05
C LEU A 7 13.84 22.37 -45.17
N ILE A 8 12.73 22.89 -45.74
CA ILE A 8 11.49 23.17 -45.00
C ILE A 8 10.86 21.88 -44.48
N SER A 9 10.85 20.81 -45.30
CA SER A 9 10.37 19.50 -44.91
C SER A 9 11.19 18.89 -43.76
N LEU A 10 12.51 19.01 -43.78
CA LEU A 10 13.39 18.55 -42.71
C LEU A 10 13.19 19.36 -41.40
N MET A 11 12.98 20.66 -41.53
CA MET A 11 12.73 21.54 -40.37
C MET A 11 11.35 21.29 -39.74
N ALA A 12 10.33 20.98 -40.55
CA ALA A 12 9.01 20.57 -40.09
C ALA A 12 9.05 19.19 -39.41
N LEU A 13 9.86 18.24 -39.90
CA LEU A 13 10.07 16.93 -39.28
C LEU A 13 10.79 17.03 -37.92
N LEU A 14 11.80 17.92 -37.84
CA LEU A 14 12.49 18.21 -36.57
C LEU A 14 11.57 18.87 -35.53
N TRP A 15 10.64 19.70 -35.96
CA TRP A 15 9.64 20.34 -35.07
C TRP A 15 8.59 19.33 -34.57
N ALA A 16 8.19 18.40 -35.43
CA ALA A 16 7.25 17.33 -35.05
C ALA A 16 7.86 16.30 -34.07
N ALA A 17 9.19 16.10 -34.09
CA ALA A 17 9.91 15.21 -33.17
C ALA A 17 10.11 15.78 -31.76
N SER A 18 9.80 17.07 -31.52
CA SER A 18 10.00 17.74 -30.24
C SER A 18 8.80 17.61 -29.26
N PHE A 19 7.72 16.91 -29.62
CA PHE A 19 6.64 16.58 -28.70
C PHE A 19 7.08 15.44 -27.78
N SER A 20 7.90 15.77 -26.78
CA SER A 20 8.04 14.91 -25.59
C SER A 20 6.65 14.76 -24.98
N THR A 21 6.13 13.55 -24.89
CA THR A 21 4.95 13.24 -24.11
C THR A 21 5.27 13.54 -22.65
N ALA A 22 4.91 14.74 -22.18
CA ALA A 22 4.92 15.05 -20.79
C ALA A 22 3.91 14.09 -20.13
N HIS A 23 4.37 13.18 -19.27
CA HIS A 23 3.49 12.38 -18.44
C HIS A 23 2.88 13.32 -17.38
N ALA A 24 1.64 13.70 -17.61
CA ALA A 24 0.85 14.42 -16.62
C ALA A 24 -0.07 13.40 -15.93
N ASP A 25 -0.03 13.38 -14.62
CA ASP A 25 -0.91 12.55 -13.78
C ASP A 25 -2.10 13.39 -13.32
N ARG A 26 -3.28 12.76 -13.18
CA ARG A 26 -4.45 13.47 -12.68
C ARG A 26 -4.38 13.64 -11.17
N ILE A 27 -4.95 14.73 -10.66
CA ILE A 27 -4.96 15.00 -9.21
C ILE A 27 -5.51 13.79 -8.43
N LYS A 28 -6.54 13.09 -8.90
CA LYS A 28 -7.10 11.90 -8.23
C LYS A 28 -6.12 10.72 -8.12
N ASP A 29 -5.15 10.63 -9.02
CA ASP A 29 -4.15 9.55 -9.00
C ASP A 29 -3.04 9.88 -7.98
N LEU A 30 -2.78 11.17 -7.75
CA LEU A 30 -1.76 11.69 -6.82
C LEU A 30 -2.28 11.93 -5.41
N THR A 31 -3.59 12.14 -5.24
CA THR A 31 -4.18 12.56 -3.95
C THR A 31 -5.28 11.62 -3.46
N SER A 32 -5.62 11.78 -2.21
CA SER A 32 -6.81 11.21 -1.57
C SER A 32 -7.52 12.30 -0.77
N MET A 33 -8.86 12.27 -0.71
CA MET A 33 -9.61 13.19 0.15
C MET A 33 -9.54 12.73 1.61
N ALA A 34 -9.23 13.63 2.53
CA ALA A 34 -9.18 13.33 3.96
C ALA A 34 -10.53 12.83 4.52
N ALA A 35 -11.64 13.30 3.95
CA ALA A 35 -12.99 12.86 4.29
C ALA A 35 -13.32 11.41 3.89
N MET A 36 -12.51 10.78 3.03
CA MET A 36 -12.68 9.40 2.58
C MET A 36 -11.98 8.37 3.48
N ARG A 37 -11.51 8.77 4.66
CA ARG A 37 -10.87 7.84 5.59
C ARG A 37 -11.82 6.73 5.98
N GLY A 38 -11.41 5.48 5.76
CA GLY A 38 -12.08 4.30 6.28
C GLY A 38 -11.95 4.20 7.79
N ASN A 39 -12.99 3.68 8.45
CA ASN A 39 -12.99 3.41 9.88
C ASN A 39 -13.03 1.90 10.12
N GLN A 40 -12.23 1.43 11.05
CA GLN A 40 -12.24 0.03 11.43
C GLN A 40 -13.34 -0.24 12.44
N LEU A 41 -14.12 -1.29 12.20
CA LEU A 41 -15.16 -1.76 13.08
C LEU A 41 -14.76 -3.09 13.69
N ILE A 42 -15.15 -3.27 14.95
CA ILE A 42 -14.94 -4.51 15.69
C ILE A 42 -16.25 -4.95 16.36
N GLY A 43 -16.45 -6.25 16.41
CA GLY A 43 -17.60 -6.85 17.09
C GLY A 43 -17.26 -8.17 17.73
N TYR A 44 -17.97 -8.52 18.80
CA TYR A 44 -17.96 -9.83 19.41
C TYR A 44 -19.27 -10.53 19.09
N GLY A 45 -19.21 -11.77 18.61
CA GLY A 45 -20.38 -12.52 18.20
C GLY A 45 -20.26 -14.01 18.44
N LEU A 46 -21.33 -14.72 18.10
CA LEU A 46 -21.42 -16.17 18.17
C LEU A 46 -21.69 -16.72 16.76
N VAL A 47 -20.97 -17.78 16.42
CA VAL A 47 -21.20 -18.62 15.25
C VAL A 47 -21.85 -19.90 15.69
N VAL A 48 -22.92 -20.30 15.02
CA VAL A 48 -23.69 -21.52 15.31
C VAL A 48 -23.70 -22.45 14.11
N GLY A 49 -24.10 -23.70 14.31
CA GLY A 49 -24.19 -24.68 13.22
C GLY A 49 -22.86 -25.35 12.85
N LEU A 50 -21.87 -25.28 13.74
CA LEU A 50 -20.59 -25.96 13.57
C LEU A 50 -20.76 -27.47 13.88
N GLN A 51 -20.28 -28.34 13.00
CA GLN A 51 -20.41 -29.79 13.15
C GLN A 51 -19.34 -30.36 14.10
N GLY A 52 -19.46 -30.10 15.40
CA GLY A 52 -18.52 -30.59 16.40
C GLY A 52 -17.17 -29.89 16.45
N THR A 53 -16.99 -28.79 15.70
CA THR A 53 -15.72 -28.04 15.58
C THR A 53 -15.68 -26.76 16.40
N GLY A 54 -16.74 -26.47 17.16
CA GLY A 54 -16.87 -25.29 18.01
C GLY A 54 -16.03 -25.31 19.29
N ASP A 55 -16.35 -24.43 20.24
CA ASP A 55 -15.54 -24.14 21.42
C ASP A 55 -15.59 -25.22 22.51
N LYS A 56 -16.46 -26.19 22.40
CA LYS A 56 -16.63 -27.32 23.33
C LYS A 56 -16.83 -26.91 24.79
N LYS A 57 -15.79 -26.48 25.49
CA LYS A 57 -15.78 -26.23 26.95
C LYS A 57 -15.51 -24.76 27.35
N ALA A 58 -15.66 -23.80 26.45
CA ALA A 58 -15.37 -22.41 26.76
C ALA A 58 -16.48 -21.76 27.61
N THR A 59 -16.15 -21.40 28.86
CA THR A 59 -17.09 -20.78 29.81
C THR A 59 -17.63 -19.44 29.31
N PHE A 60 -16.84 -18.63 28.64
CA PHE A 60 -17.29 -17.33 28.10
C PHE A 60 -18.28 -17.52 26.93
N THR A 61 -18.14 -18.56 26.13
CA THR A 61 -19.07 -18.88 25.02
C THR A 61 -20.42 -19.30 25.58
N SER A 62 -20.44 -20.12 26.67
CA SER A 62 -21.67 -20.52 27.33
C SER A 62 -22.40 -19.34 27.96
N GLN A 63 -21.66 -18.45 28.61
CA GLN A 63 -22.25 -17.27 29.25
C GLN A 63 -22.82 -16.30 28.21
N SER A 64 -22.17 -16.15 27.05
CA SER A 64 -22.66 -15.35 25.95
C SER A 64 -23.90 -15.94 25.32
N MET A 65 -23.97 -17.26 25.15
CA MET A 65 -25.14 -17.96 24.68
C MET A 65 -26.31 -17.81 25.66
N LYS A 66 -26.08 -17.97 26.97
CA LYS A 66 -27.08 -17.74 28.01
C LYS A 66 -27.63 -16.31 27.95
N THR A 67 -26.77 -15.32 27.80
CA THR A 67 -27.16 -13.91 27.69
C THR A 67 -28.02 -13.66 26.43
N LEU A 68 -27.67 -14.29 25.32
CA LEU A 68 -28.43 -14.20 24.09
C LEU A 68 -29.83 -14.81 24.23
N LEU A 69 -29.93 -16.03 24.78
CA LEU A 69 -31.20 -16.73 24.99
C LEU A 69 -32.13 -15.93 25.92
N ASN A 70 -31.57 -15.35 26.98
CA ASN A 70 -32.32 -14.46 27.88
C ASN A 70 -32.85 -13.22 27.16
N ARG A 71 -32.07 -12.62 26.26
CA ARG A 71 -32.54 -11.48 25.46
C ARG A 71 -33.64 -11.84 24.46
N MET A 72 -33.65 -13.08 23.99
CA MET A 72 -34.70 -13.61 23.11
C MET A 72 -35.97 -14.02 23.86
N GLY A 73 -36.02 -13.86 25.19
CA GLY A 73 -37.19 -14.17 26.00
C GLY A 73 -37.32 -15.65 26.39
N LEU A 74 -36.29 -16.44 26.16
CA LEU A 74 -36.24 -17.86 26.54
C LEU A 74 -35.82 -17.99 28.04
N ASN A 75 -36.62 -17.43 28.92
CA ASN A 75 -36.39 -17.44 30.40
C ASN A 75 -37.02 -18.70 31.04
N GLN A 76 -36.54 -19.89 30.66
CA GLN A 76 -36.85 -21.08 31.45
C GLN A 76 -35.68 -21.40 32.37
N ASP A 77 -35.74 -20.94 33.59
CA ASP A 77 -34.66 -21.04 34.59
C ASP A 77 -34.09 -22.46 34.74
N ASN A 78 -34.95 -23.49 34.66
CA ASN A 78 -34.53 -24.89 34.81
C ASN A 78 -33.72 -25.43 33.64
N ASP A 79 -33.99 -25.02 32.38
CA ASP A 79 -33.31 -25.56 31.22
C ASP A 79 -31.99 -24.82 30.94
N ILE A 80 -31.91 -23.53 31.26
CA ILE A 80 -30.68 -22.77 31.20
C ILE A 80 -29.69 -23.23 32.28
N ASP A 81 -30.15 -23.57 33.46
CA ASP A 81 -29.31 -24.12 34.52
C ASP A 81 -28.84 -25.54 34.22
N LYS A 82 -29.67 -26.39 33.61
CA LYS A 82 -29.25 -27.70 33.10
C LYS A 82 -28.16 -27.55 32.01
N PHE A 83 -28.34 -26.64 31.07
CA PHE A 83 -27.35 -26.32 30.05
C PHE A 83 -26.01 -25.82 30.63
N SER A 84 -26.09 -24.92 31.63
CA SER A 84 -24.91 -24.42 32.34
C SER A 84 -24.19 -25.54 33.12
N ASN A 85 -24.94 -26.41 33.78
CA ASN A 85 -24.42 -27.56 34.54
C ASN A 85 -23.83 -28.64 33.62
N ALA A 86 -24.42 -28.88 32.45
CA ALA A 86 -23.90 -29.80 31.44
C ALA A 86 -22.54 -29.30 30.91
N ILE A 87 -22.40 -28.01 30.65
CA ILE A 87 -21.11 -27.42 30.27
C ILE A 87 -20.08 -27.51 31.39
N ALA A 88 -20.49 -27.23 32.63
CA ALA A 88 -19.62 -27.32 33.81
C ALA A 88 -19.16 -28.76 34.07
N SER A 89 -20.01 -29.75 33.78
CA SER A 89 -19.67 -31.18 33.88
C SER A 89 -18.82 -31.73 32.73
N GLY A 90 -18.48 -30.87 31.77
CA GLY A 90 -17.59 -31.23 30.69
C GLY A 90 -18.23 -31.88 29.47
N SER A 91 -19.55 -31.74 29.31
CA SER A 91 -20.23 -32.16 28.07
C SER A 91 -19.85 -31.29 26.88
N ASP A 92 -19.80 -31.87 25.68
CA ASP A 92 -19.45 -31.19 24.44
C ASP A 92 -20.64 -30.38 23.86
N GLU A 93 -21.50 -29.82 24.70
CA GLU A 93 -22.73 -29.11 24.27
C GLU A 93 -22.46 -27.87 23.46
N LEU A 94 -21.29 -27.23 23.63
CA LEU A 94 -20.83 -26.12 22.81
C LEU A 94 -20.06 -26.53 21.55
N ALA A 95 -20.03 -27.82 21.22
CA ALA A 95 -19.31 -28.29 20.05
C ALA A 95 -19.82 -27.68 18.72
N ASN A 96 -21.07 -27.21 18.72
CA ASN A 96 -21.70 -26.59 17.55
C ASN A 96 -21.68 -25.05 17.57
N VAL A 97 -21.04 -24.45 18.59
CA VAL A 97 -21.01 -23.00 18.79
C VAL A 97 -19.57 -22.54 18.98
N ALA A 98 -19.24 -21.38 18.45
CA ALA A 98 -17.96 -20.72 18.66
C ALA A 98 -18.13 -19.22 18.92
N ALA A 99 -17.36 -18.70 19.87
CA ALA A 99 -17.22 -17.27 20.06
C ALA A 99 -16.20 -16.71 19.07
N VAL A 100 -16.58 -15.60 18.45
CA VAL A 100 -15.80 -15.01 17.38
C VAL A 100 -15.61 -13.51 17.55
N MET A 101 -14.47 -13.03 17.08
CA MET A 101 -14.21 -11.62 16.82
C MET A 101 -14.52 -11.33 15.35
N ILE A 102 -15.25 -10.26 15.11
CA ILE A 102 -15.59 -9.79 13.78
C ILE A 102 -14.87 -8.48 13.55
N THR A 103 -14.24 -8.34 12.41
CA THR A 103 -13.62 -7.10 11.96
C THR A 103 -14.17 -6.70 10.60
N ALA A 104 -14.36 -5.41 10.40
CA ALA A 104 -14.81 -4.85 9.13
C ALA A 104 -14.16 -3.48 8.89
N ASP A 105 -13.94 -3.17 7.63
CA ASP A 105 -13.55 -1.83 7.21
C ASP A 105 -14.79 -1.10 6.72
N LEU A 106 -15.15 -0.02 7.40
CA LEU A 106 -16.24 0.88 6.99
C LEU A 106 -15.66 1.94 6.06
N PRO A 107 -15.95 1.91 4.76
CA PRO A 107 -15.47 2.93 3.84
C PRO A 107 -15.94 4.32 4.23
N GLY A 108 -15.11 5.33 4.00
CA GLY A 108 -15.53 6.72 4.14
C GLY A 108 -16.74 6.99 3.25
N MET A 109 -17.63 7.85 3.68
CA MET A 109 -18.89 8.18 2.98
C MET A 109 -19.90 7.04 2.81
N SER A 110 -19.75 5.93 3.56
CA SER A 110 -20.75 4.86 3.56
C SER A 110 -22.12 5.37 4.01
N LYS A 111 -23.16 4.90 3.33
CA LYS A 111 -24.56 5.27 3.64
C LYS A 111 -25.26 4.13 4.38
N PRO A 112 -26.25 4.44 5.24
CA PRO A 112 -27.11 3.42 5.84
C PRO A 112 -27.76 2.53 4.78
N GLY A 113 -27.79 1.21 5.03
CA GLY A 113 -28.26 0.19 4.09
C GLY A 113 -27.18 -0.37 3.17
N GLN A 114 -26.00 0.23 3.10
CA GLN A 114 -24.88 -0.31 2.32
C GLN A 114 -24.32 -1.58 2.96
N ARG A 115 -23.98 -2.57 2.14
CA ARG A 115 -23.33 -3.80 2.61
C ARG A 115 -21.82 -3.70 2.55
N ILE A 116 -21.17 -4.22 3.60
CA ILE A 116 -19.71 -4.29 3.71
C ILE A 116 -19.29 -5.72 4.04
N ASP A 117 -18.10 -6.08 3.61
CA ASP A 117 -17.49 -7.38 3.89
C ASP A 117 -16.99 -7.45 5.32
N ILE A 118 -17.07 -8.62 5.93
CA ILE A 118 -16.57 -8.85 7.27
C ILE A 118 -15.63 -10.05 7.31
N ASN A 119 -14.66 -9.97 8.20
CA ASN A 119 -13.80 -11.09 8.57
C ASN A 119 -14.20 -11.58 9.97
N VAL A 120 -14.26 -12.87 10.13
CA VAL A 120 -14.71 -13.55 11.36
C VAL A 120 -13.58 -14.48 11.80
N SER A 121 -13.11 -14.34 13.03
CA SER A 121 -12.02 -15.17 13.58
C SER A 121 -12.44 -15.75 14.94
N ALA A 122 -12.18 -17.03 15.15
CA ALA A 122 -12.46 -17.69 16.42
C ALA A 122 -11.58 -17.11 17.52
N ILE A 123 -12.17 -16.86 18.70
CA ILE A 123 -11.46 -16.41 19.90
C ILE A 123 -11.19 -17.59 20.83
N GLY A 124 -12.08 -18.58 20.81
CA GLY A 124 -12.03 -19.73 21.70
C GLY A 124 -11.26 -20.92 21.15
N ALA A 125 -11.67 -22.10 21.54
CA ALA A 125 -11.02 -23.36 21.18
C ALA A 125 -11.57 -24.01 19.91
N ALA A 126 -12.39 -23.30 19.13
CA ALA A 126 -12.97 -23.82 17.90
C ALA A 126 -11.87 -24.20 16.91
N SER A 127 -11.95 -25.42 16.40
CA SER A 127 -10.97 -25.95 15.43
C SER A 127 -11.29 -25.56 13.99
N SER A 128 -12.57 -25.29 13.68
CA SER A 128 -13.01 -24.82 12.37
C SER A 128 -14.31 -24.03 12.47
N LEU A 129 -14.41 -22.98 11.65
CA LEU A 129 -15.63 -22.18 11.49
C LEU A 129 -16.42 -22.55 10.23
N ARG A 130 -15.98 -23.59 9.51
CA ARG A 130 -16.59 -23.99 8.23
C ARG A 130 -18.04 -24.42 8.41
N GLY A 131 -18.91 -23.93 7.54
CA GLY A 131 -20.34 -24.25 7.53
C GLY A 131 -21.15 -23.54 8.62
N GLY A 132 -20.50 -22.78 9.49
CA GLY A 132 -21.16 -22.02 10.53
C GLY A 132 -21.93 -20.81 10.00
N ASN A 133 -22.84 -20.30 10.83
CA ASN A 133 -23.61 -19.10 10.57
C ASN A 133 -23.42 -18.11 11.72
N LEU A 134 -23.04 -16.88 11.39
CA LEU A 134 -22.88 -15.79 12.35
C LEU A 134 -24.25 -15.27 12.76
N LEU A 135 -24.51 -15.25 14.06
CA LEU A 135 -25.69 -14.61 14.64
C LEU A 135 -25.59 -13.09 14.56
N LEU A 136 -26.74 -12.42 14.59
CA LEU A 136 -26.79 -10.97 14.52
C LEU A 136 -25.89 -10.32 15.57
N THR A 137 -24.91 -9.59 15.10
CA THR A 137 -23.84 -9.00 15.91
C THR A 137 -23.65 -7.53 15.56
N SER A 138 -23.56 -6.68 16.58
CA SER A 138 -23.27 -5.26 16.40
C SER A 138 -21.78 -5.02 16.24
N LEU A 139 -21.40 -4.25 15.20
CA LEU A 139 -20.05 -3.78 14.97
C LEU A 139 -19.90 -2.34 15.46
N ARG A 140 -18.86 -2.12 16.26
CA ARG A 140 -18.58 -0.83 16.90
C ARG A 140 -17.31 -0.20 16.35
N GLY A 141 -17.32 1.12 16.28
CA GLY A 141 -16.12 1.90 16.04
C GLY A 141 -15.27 2.10 17.30
N VAL A 142 -14.17 2.80 17.16
CA VAL A 142 -13.24 3.15 18.27
C VAL A 142 -13.94 4.01 19.35
N ASP A 143 -14.95 4.78 18.95
CA ASP A 143 -15.79 5.59 19.84
C ASP A 143 -16.84 4.79 20.62
N GLY A 144 -16.89 3.46 20.43
CA GLY A 144 -17.85 2.57 21.06
C GLY A 144 -19.27 2.60 20.46
N GLN A 145 -19.53 3.46 19.47
CA GLN A 145 -20.84 3.53 18.82
C GLN A 145 -21.03 2.39 17.83
N ILE A 146 -22.28 1.95 17.63
CA ILE A 146 -22.65 0.92 16.65
C ILE A 146 -22.81 1.58 15.29
N TYR A 147 -22.07 1.08 14.29
CA TYR A 147 -22.08 1.56 12.92
C TYR A 147 -22.65 0.55 11.94
N ALA A 148 -22.55 -0.74 12.24
CA ALA A 148 -23.07 -1.79 11.35
C ALA A 148 -23.59 -2.98 12.15
N LEU A 149 -24.48 -3.76 11.53
CA LEU A 149 -24.98 -5.04 12.02
C LEU A 149 -24.52 -6.15 11.09
N ALA A 150 -23.91 -7.19 11.66
CA ALA A 150 -23.32 -8.31 10.93
C ALA A 150 -24.10 -9.60 11.15
N GLN A 151 -24.37 -10.34 10.07
CA GLN A 151 -25.01 -11.66 10.11
C GLN A 151 -24.75 -12.39 8.81
N GLY A 152 -24.69 -13.74 8.85
CA GLY A 152 -24.68 -14.54 7.63
C GLY A 152 -23.85 -15.82 7.70
N ALA A 153 -23.89 -16.59 6.62
CA ALA A 153 -23.15 -17.85 6.48
C ALA A 153 -21.67 -17.58 6.22
N LEU A 154 -20.80 -18.30 6.94
CA LEU A 154 -19.35 -18.14 6.84
C LEU A 154 -18.80 -18.90 5.62
N THR A 155 -17.92 -18.21 4.89
CA THR A 155 -17.09 -18.80 3.83
C THR A 155 -15.66 -18.95 4.35
N SER A 156 -15.23 -20.16 4.65
CA SER A 156 -13.86 -20.46 5.05
C SER A 156 -13.06 -20.95 3.84
N THR A 157 -11.82 -20.48 3.72
CA THR A 157 -10.89 -20.91 2.67
C THR A 157 -10.07 -22.14 3.08
N GLY A 158 -10.08 -22.51 4.37
CA GLY A 158 -9.37 -23.69 4.87
C GLY A 158 -10.13 -24.99 4.62
N ILE A 159 -9.40 -26.03 4.26
CA ILE A 159 -9.91 -27.39 4.15
C ILE A 159 -9.30 -28.20 5.29
N ASP A 160 -10.17 -28.83 6.08
CA ASP A 160 -9.80 -29.77 7.13
C ASP A 160 -10.32 -31.16 6.71
N ALA A 161 -9.43 -32.06 6.41
CA ALA A 161 -9.77 -33.44 6.07
C ALA A 161 -9.05 -34.37 7.04
N GLY A 162 -9.81 -35.16 7.80
CA GLY A 162 -9.29 -36.15 8.74
C GLY A 162 -9.99 -37.47 8.59
N GLY A 163 -9.24 -38.55 8.68
CA GLY A 163 -9.73 -39.95 8.70
C GLY A 163 -8.69 -40.90 9.28
N ALA A 164 -9.14 -41.87 10.06
CA ALA A 164 -8.33 -42.99 10.57
C ALA A 164 -6.96 -42.60 11.17
N GLY A 165 -6.90 -41.53 11.99
CA GLY A 165 -5.67 -41.16 12.72
C GLY A 165 -4.78 -40.13 12.03
N SER A 166 -5.11 -39.67 10.81
CA SER A 166 -4.40 -38.61 10.11
C SER A 166 -5.30 -37.41 9.90
N LYS A 167 -4.79 -36.21 10.26
CA LYS A 167 -5.44 -34.92 10.04
C LYS A 167 -4.59 -34.05 9.10
N VAL A 168 -5.15 -33.67 7.96
CA VAL A 168 -4.51 -32.74 7.02
C VAL A 168 -5.34 -31.46 7.04
N SER A 169 -4.73 -30.36 7.47
CA SER A 169 -5.32 -29.05 7.45
C SER A 169 -4.57 -28.18 6.44
N ILE A 170 -5.28 -27.67 5.43
CA ILE A 170 -4.73 -26.77 4.41
C ILE A 170 -5.42 -25.43 4.57
N GLY A 171 -4.61 -24.37 4.84
CA GLY A 171 -5.12 -23.03 5.10
C GLY A 171 -5.60 -22.82 6.54
N VAL A 172 -6.18 -21.65 6.82
CA VAL A 172 -6.68 -21.26 8.15
C VAL A 172 -8.16 -21.59 8.24
N THR A 173 -8.50 -22.58 9.07
CA THR A 173 -9.89 -23.06 9.29
C THR A 173 -10.63 -22.26 10.37
N THR A 174 -9.89 -21.56 11.25
CA THR A 174 -10.43 -20.75 12.37
C THR A 174 -10.74 -19.31 11.97
N SER A 175 -10.53 -18.94 10.71
CA SER A 175 -10.89 -17.66 10.15
C SER A 175 -11.77 -17.84 8.91
N ALA A 176 -12.75 -16.97 8.75
CA ALA A 176 -13.70 -17.01 7.65
C ALA A 176 -14.11 -15.59 7.24
N ARG A 177 -14.66 -15.46 6.06
CA ARG A 177 -15.17 -14.20 5.53
C ARG A 177 -16.66 -14.33 5.18
N ILE A 178 -17.40 -13.24 5.36
CA ILE A 178 -18.77 -13.13 4.86
C ILE A 178 -18.82 -11.92 3.92
N PRO A 179 -18.84 -12.13 2.60
CA PRO A 179 -19.00 -11.05 1.64
C PRO A 179 -20.35 -10.36 1.81
N GLY A 180 -20.35 -9.03 1.93
CA GLY A 180 -21.56 -8.26 2.22
C GLY A 180 -22.25 -8.67 3.52
N GLY A 181 -21.51 -9.22 4.49
CA GLY A 181 -22.05 -9.81 5.72
C GLY A 181 -22.48 -8.80 6.77
N ALA A 182 -22.17 -7.53 6.62
CA ALA A 182 -22.67 -6.49 7.51
C ALA A 182 -23.40 -5.39 6.74
N THR A 183 -24.46 -4.87 7.34
CA THR A 183 -25.23 -3.73 6.84
C THR A 183 -24.87 -2.51 7.67
N VAL A 184 -24.54 -1.42 7.02
CA VAL A 184 -24.25 -0.13 7.67
C VAL A 184 -25.56 0.45 8.19
N GLU A 185 -25.60 0.78 9.47
CA GLU A 185 -26.77 1.40 10.13
C GLU A 185 -26.58 2.90 10.33
N ARG A 186 -25.34 3.33 10.51
CA ARG A 186 -25.01 4.73 10.77
C ARG A 186 -23.80 5.16 9.91
N SER A 187 -23.92 6.31 9.25
CA SER A 187 -22.79 6.95 8.60
C SER A 187 -21.85 7.58 9.60
N VAL A 188 -20.55 7.55 9.33
CA VAL A 188 -19.57 8.32 10.11
C VAL A 188 -19.68 9.78 9.69
N PRO A 189 -19.79 10.71 10.65
CA PRO A 189 -19.76 12.13 10.35
C PRO A 189 -18.43 12.48 9.65
N ASN A 190 -18.50 13.08 8.47
CA ASN A 190 -17.35 13.52 7.73
C ASN A 190 -17.34 15.05 7.56
N SER A 191 -16.18 15.60 7.29
CA SER A 191 -16.01 17.04 7.05
C SER A 191 -16.43 17.46 5.64
N PHE A 192 -16.65 16.51 4.73
CA PHE A 192 -17.02 16.83 3.35
C PHE A 192 -18.33 17.59 3.24
N ASP A 193 -19.34 17.22 4.06
CA ASP A 193 -20.67 17.81 4.00
C ASP A 193 -20.79 19.13 4.80
N LYS A 194 -19.88 19.39 5.75
CA LYS A 194 -20.06 20.43 6.77
C LYS A 194 -19.02 21.55 6.74
N SER A 195 -17.91 21.38 6.06
CA SER A 195 -16.81 22.34 6.07
C SER A 195 -16.76 23.13 4.76
N ASP A 196 -16.35 24.40 4.82
CA ASP A 196 -16.17 25.27 3.65
C ASP A 196 -14.99 24.84 2.76
N ASN A 197 -14.19 23.93 3.28
CA ASN A 197 -12.97 23.50 2.63
C ASN A 197 -12.96 21.97 2.48
N VAL A 198 -12.34 21.51 1.42
CA VAL A 198 -11.99 20.10 1.21
C VAL A 198 -10.48 19.95 1.36
N LEU A 199 -10.05 18.97 2.14
CA LEU A 199 -8.65 18.66 2.34
C LEU A 199 -8.26 17.50 1.41
N LEU A 200 -7.31 17.78 0.51
CA LEU A 200 -6.67 16.78 -0.35
C LEU A 200 -5.32 16.41 0.28
N ASN A 201 -5.10 15.13 0.48
CA ASN A 201 -3.83 14.61 0.96
C ASN A 201 -3.09 13.90 -0.17
N LEU A 202 -1.84 14.28 -0.42
CA LEU A 202 -0.97 13.58 -1.33
C LEU A 202 -0.71 12.15 -0.80
N ARG A 203 -0.60 11.20 -1.71
CA ARG A 203 -0.24 9.82 -1.37
C ARG A 203 1.22 9.69 -0.94
N GLU A 204 2.10 10.47 -1.56
CA GLU A 204 3.52 10.61 -1.22
C GLU A 204 3.83 12.05 -0.87
N SER A 205 4.58 12.28 0.23
CA SER A 205 4.94 13.62 0.67
C SER A 205 5.95 14.25 -0.29
N ASP A 206 5.53 15.30 -0.99
CA ASP A 206 6.39 16.09 -1.87
C ASP A 206 5.91 17.55 -1.99
N PHE A 207 6.74 18.50 -1.57
CA PHE A 207 6.44 19.92 -1.63
C PHE A 207 6.29 20.44 -3.06
N THR A 208 7.05 19.87 -4.01
CA THR A 208 7.00 20.27 -5.42
C THR A 208 5.66 19.88 -6.04
N THR A 209 5.24 18.64 -5.82
CA THR A 209 3.95 18.13 -6.28
C THR A 209 2.79 18.85 -5.62
N ALA A 210 2.85 19.13 -4.30
CA ALA A 210 1.85 19.90 -3.60
C ALA A 210 1.68 21.31 -4.20
N ASN A 211 2.79 21.99 -4.46
CA ASN A 211 2.78 23.30 -5.09
C ASN A 211 2.25 23.28 -6.53
N SER A 212 2.63 22.26 -7.33
CA SER A 212 2.14 22.09 -8.70
C SER A 212 0.64 21.86 -8.74
N ILE A 213 0.09 21.05 -7.83
CA ILE A 213 -1.36 20.81 -7.70
C ILE A 213 -2.07 22.12 -7.29
N MET A 214 -1.56 22.84 -6.29
CA MET A 214 -2.13 24.11 -5.86
C MET A 214 -2.18 25.10 -7.02
N GLN A 215 -1.09 25.25 -7.78
CA GLN A 215 -1.04 26.16 -8.93
C GLN A 215 -1.99 25.74 -10.04
N ALA A 216 -2.11 24.44 -10.35
CA ALA A 216 -3.01 23.95 -11.36
C ALA A 216 -4.49 24.22 -11.01
N ILE A 217 -4.87 24.02 -9.75
CA ILE A 217 -6.22 24.36 -9.25
C ILE A 217 -6.46 25.86 -9.34
N ASN A 218 -5.52 26.69 -8.85
CA ASN A 218 -5.66 28.14 -8.84
C ASN A 218 -5.69 28.74 -10.24
N THR A 219 -4.97 28.18 -11.19
CA THR A 219 -5.01 28.59 -12.60
C THR A 219 -6.38 28.35 -13.22
N LYS A 220 -7.05 27.24 -12.84
CA LYS A 220 -8.34 26.84 -13.45
C LYS A 220 -9.55 27.49 -12.78
N PHE A 221 -9.50 27.71 -11.46
CA PHE A 221 -10.66 28.14 -10.67
C PHE A 221 -10.51 29.55 -10.04
N GLY A 222 -9.34 30.14 -10.16
CA GLY A 222 -9.04 31.48 -9.61
C GLY A 222 -8.05 31.44 -8.45
N ALA A 223 -7.43 32.57 -8.17
CA ALA A 223 -6.44 32.71 -7.10
C ALA A 223 -7.08 32.39 -5.73
N ASP A 224 -6.27 31.81 -4.85
CA ASP A 224 -6.64 31.50 -3.46
C ASP A 224 -7.75 30.46 -3.28
N VAL A 225 -8.13 29.70 -4.32
CA VAL A 225 -9.06 28.57 -4.22
C VAL A 225 -8.37 27.37 -3.54
N ALA A 226 -7.11 27.12 -3.89
CA ALA A 226 -6.31 26.08 -3.27
C ALA A 226 -5.09 26.69 -2.56
N ASN A 227 -4.75 26.12 -1.40
CA ASN A 227 -3.58 26.50 -0.62
C ASN A 227 -2.88 25.25 -0.06
N ALA A 228 -1.59 25.09 -0.33
CA ALA A 228 -0.79 24.02 0.24
C ALA A 228 -0.40 24.38 1.67
N LEU A 229 -0.78 23.54 2.64
CA LEU A 229 -0.41 23.70 4.05
C LEU A 229 0.98 23.15 4.33
N ASP A 230 1.27 22.00 3.73
CA ASP A 230 2.54 21.27 3.85
C ASP A 230 2.79 20.41 2.61
N GLY A 231 3.80 19.53 2.66
CA GLY A 231 4.16 18.64 1.55
C GLY A 231 3.18 17.50 1.32
N VAL A 232 2.11 17.39 2.13
CA VAL A 232 1.08 16.34 2.01
C VAL A 232 -0.30 16.94 1.83
N SER A 233 -0.61 18.06 2.49
CA SER A 233 -1.97 18.56 2.69
C SER A 233 -2.24 19.82 1.87
N ILE A 234 -3.27 19.78 1.06
CA ILE A 234 -3.75 20.90 0.25
C ILE A 234 -5.20 21.19 0.63
N VAL A 235 -5.46 22.39 1.12
CA VAL A 235 -6.83 22.86 1.40
C VAL A 235 -7.40 23.49 0.15
N VAL A 236 -8.59 23.07 -0.22
CA VAL A 236 -9.33 23.61 -1.38
C VAL A 236 -10.66 24.18 -0.89
N ARG A 237 -10.90 25.47 -1.16
CA ARG A 237 -12.19 26.11 -0.87
C ARG A 237 -13.24 25.56 -1.82
N ALA A 238 -14.30 24.98 -1.27
CA ALA A 238 -15.35 24.31 -2.05
C ALA A 238 -16.73 24.95 -1.80
N PRO A 239 -17.65 24.87 -2.77
CA PRO A 239 -19.02 25.35 -2.59
C PRO A 239 -19.71 24.66 -1.40
N MET A 240 -20.58 25.39 -0.70
CA MET A 240 -21.38 24.87 0.42
C MET A 240 -22.47 23.89 -0.03
N ASP A 241 -23.04 24.12 -1.21
CA ASP A 241 -24.03 23.22 -1.80
C ASP A 241 -23.39 21.91 -2.20
N ILE A 242 -23.94 20.80 -1.68
CA ILE A 242 -23.37 19.44 -1.87
C ILE A 242 -23.34 19.05 -3.35
N SER A 243 -24.36 19.38 -4.12
CA SER A 243 -24.43 19.05 -5.54
C SER A 243 -23.36 19.79 -6.34
N GLN A 244 -23.19 21.10 -6.08
CA GLN A 244 -22.15 21.90 -6.70
C GLN A 244 -20.76 21.43 -6.25
N ARG A 245 -20.62 21.02 -4.99
CA ARG A 245 -19.36 20.49 -4.42
C ARG A 245 -18.91 19.21 -5.11
N VAL A 246 -19.84 18.27 -5.35
CA VAL A 246 -19.52 17.03 -6.08
C VAL A 246 -19.05 17.35 -7.50
N SER A 247 -19.75 18.23 -8.20
CA SER A 247 -19.37 18.66 -9.56
C SER A 247 -18.00 19.37 -9.56
N PHE A 248 -17.76 20.23 -8.59
CA PHE A 248 -16.50 20.96 -8.41
C PHE A 248 -15.34 19.97 -8.16
N MET A 249 -15.52 19.02 -7.24
CA MET A 249 -14.51 18.02 -6.96
C MET A 249 -14.22 17.13 -8.17
N SER A 250 -15.24 16.73 -8.93
CA SER A 250 -15.07 16.00 -10.18
C SER A 250 -14.20 16.76 -11.20
N MET A 251 -14.35 18.09 -11.28
CA MET A 251 -13.52 18.90 -12.15
C MET A 251 -12.06 18.99 -11.64
N ILE A 252 -11.86 19.07 -10.32
CA ILE A 252 -10.51 19.10 -9.71
C ILE A 252 -9.80 17.74 -9.92
N GLU A 253 -10.46 16.64 -9.65
CA GLU A 253 -9.89 15.29 -9.77
C GLU A 253 -9.33 14.99 -11.16
N ASN A 254 -9.90 15.60 -12.20
CA ASN A 254 -9.51 15.38 -13.59
C ASN A 254 -8.56 16.48 -14.13
N ILE A 255 -7.96 17.29 -13.27
CA ILE A 255 -6.89 18.21 -13.69
C ILE A 255 -5.60 17.41 -13.83
N ASP A 256 -4.95 17.59 -14.96
CA ASP A 256 -3.63 17.03 -15.22
C ASP A 256 -2.55 17.91 -14.58
N VAL A 257 -1.65 17.28 -13.83
CA VAL A 257 -0.55 17.93 -13.13
C VAL A 257 0.73 17.15 -13.37
N GLN A 258 1.83 17.86 -13.57
CA GLN A 258 3.14 17.24 -13.61
C GLN A 258 3.69 17.10 -12.19
N PRO A 259 3.79 15.88 -11.65
CA PRO A 259 4.35 15.67 -10.32
C PRO A 259 5.84 15.97 -10.31
N GLY A 260 6.37 16.32 -9.14
CA GLY A 260 7.82 16.39 -8.91
C GLY A 260 8.48 15.02 -9.12
N GLU A 261 9.77 15.04 -9.47
CA GLU A 261 10.52 13.79 -9.56
C GLU A 261 10.58 13.11 -8.17
N PRO A 262 10.20 11.82 -8.07
CA PRO A 262 10.27 11.11 -6.81
C PRO A 262 11.73 10.99 -6.33
N PRO A 263 11.97 10.88 -5.02
CA PRO A 263 13.31 10.69 -4.48
C PRO A 263 13.95 9.41 -5.05
N ALA A 264 15.26 9.47 -5.25
CA ALA A 264 16.02 8.33 -5.74
C ALA A 264 15.89 7.16 -4.75
N ARG A 265 15.40 6.00 -5.22
CA ARG A 265 15.13 4.82 -4.40
C ARG A 265 15.64 3.54 -5.05
N VAL A 266 16.17 2.66 -4.24
CA VAL A 266 16.57 1.29 -4.62
C VAL A 266 15.81 0.32 -3.75
N VAL A 267 15.05 -0.58 -4.36
CA VAL A 267 14.33 -1.64 -3.67
C VAL A 267 14.96 -2.98 -4.02
N VAL A 268 15.35 -3.74 -3.01
CA VAL A 268 15.98 -5.06 -3.17
C VAL A 268 15.15 -6.11 -2.46
N ASN A 269 14.72 -7.13 -3.18
CA ASN A 269 14.09 -8.29 -2.58
C ASN A 269 15.16 -9.32 -2.22
N ALA A 270 15.37 -9.52 -0.91
CA ALA A 270 16.41 -10.43 -0.40
C ALA A 270 16.16 -11.89 -0.76
N ARG A 271 14.91 -12.31 -0.90
CA ARG A 271 14.53 -13.69 -1.21
C ARG A 271 14.70 -14.05 -2.68
N THR A 272 14.33 -13.12 -3.58
CA THR A 272 14.34 -13.37 -5.03
C THR A 272 15.57 -12.80 -5.72
N GLY A 273 16.32 -11.92 -5.06
CA GLY A 273 17.46 -11.20 -5.66
C GLY A 273 17.04 -10.10 -6.65
N THR A 274 15.75 -9.76 -6.72
CA THR A 274 15.28 -8.74 -7.63
C THR A 274 15.66 -7.35 -7.13
N VAL A 275 16.26 -6.53 -8.02
CA VAL A 275 16.65 -5.14 -7.72
C VAL A 275 15.85 -4.21 -8.61
N VAL A 276 15.18 -3.24 -8.01
CA VAL A 276 14.46 -2.16 -8.70
C VAL A 276 15.15 -0.85 -8.40
N ILE A 277 15.58 -0.15 -9.43
CA ILE A 277 16.33 1.10 -9.32
C ILE A 277 15.50 2.21 -9.96
N SER A 278 15.24 3.29 -9.22
CA SER A 278 14.59 4.47 -9.77
C SER A 278 15.53 5.22 -10.72
N ARG A 279 14.98 6.10 -11.57
CA ARG A 279 15.69 6.74 -12.69
C ARG A 279 16.94 7.52 -12.29
N ASN A 280 16.95 8.19 -11.14
CA ASN A 280 17.99 9.16 -10.75
C ASN A 280 18.92 8.68 -9.63
N VAL A 281 19.18 7.37 -9.52
CA VAL A 281 20.11 6.84 -8.53
C VAL A 281 21.54 7.00 -9.01
N LYS A 282 22.32 7.84 -8.32
CA LYS A 282 23.73 8.10 -8.62
C LYS A 282 24.62 7.60 -7.48
N VAL A 283 25.81 7.12 -7.86
CA VAL A 283 26.85 6.70 -6.91
C VAL A 283 28.05 7.62 -7.07
N THR A 284 28.56 8.14 -5.93
CA THR A 284 29.81 8.91 -5.89
C THR A 284 31.00 7.98 -5.75
N ALA A 285 32.22 8.51 -5.95
CA ALA A 285 33.45 7.74 -5.88
C ALA A 285 33.55 6.95 -4.57
N ALA A 286 33.68 5.64 -4.65
CA ALA A 286 33.81 4.73 -3.54
C ALA A 286 34.48 3.43 -3.96
N ALA A 287 35.12 2.75 -3.01
CA ALA A 287 35.60 1.38 -3.17
C ALA A 287 34.96 0.51 -2.09
N VAL A 288 34.31 -0.55 -2.49
CA VAL A 288 33.68 -1.52 -1.58
C VAL A 288 34.17 -2.92 -1.94
N THR A 289 34.56 -3.67 -0.91
CA THR A 289 35.01 -5.06 -1.05
C THR A 289 34.09 -5.95 -0.24
N HIS A 290 33.53 -6.99 -0.85
CA HIS A 290 32.75 -8.03 -0.15
C HIS A 290 33.18 -9.41 -0.65
N GLY A 291 33.83 -10.19 0.25
CA GLY A 291 34.41 -11.47 -0.13
C GLY A 291 35.52 -11.32 -1.17
N THR A 292 35.38 -12.02 -2.30
CA THR A 292 36.28 -11.95 -3.47
C THR A 292 35.92 -10.83 -4.45
N ILE A 293 34.84 -10.10 -4.23
CA ILE A 293 34.34 -9.08 -5.16
C ILE A 293 34.77 -7.69 -4.64
N THR A 294 35.47 -6.94 -5.47
CA THR A 294 35.85 -5.55 -5.21
C THR A 294 35.18 -4.63 -6.22
N VAL A 295 34.42 -3.66 -5.75
CA VAL A 295 33.81 -2.60 -6.55
C VAL A 295 34.51 -1.29 -6.24
N SER A 296 35.14 -0.66 -7.23
CA SER A 296 35.79 0.64 -7.10
C SER A 296 35.20 1.63 -8.12
N VAL A 297 34.76 2.78 -7.63
CA VAL A 297 34.27 3.90 -8.44
C VAL A 297 35.23 5.06 -8.24
N ALA A 298 35.99 5.44 -9.26
CA ALA A 298 36.92 6.56 -9.22
C ALA A 298 36.43 7.69 -10.15
N MET A 299 36.66 8.94 -9.72
CA MET A 299 36.42 10.10 -10.58
C MET A 299 37.74 10.47 -11.29
N THR A 300 37.72 10.45 -12.60
CA THR A 300 38.79 11.03 -13.43
C THR A 300 38.26 12.28 -14.13
N ASN A 301 38.89 13.43 -13.87
CA ASN A 301 38.56 14.66 -14.56
C ASN A 301 39.42 14.73 -15.84
N GLU A 302 38.83 14.55 -16.99
CA GLU A 302 39.46 14.85 -18.26
C GLU A 302 39.03 16.23 -18.78
N VAL A 303 39.99 17.11 -18.98
CA VAL A 303 39.76 18.41 -19.61
C VAL A 303 39.93 18.25 -21.12
N SER A 304 38.84 18.28 -21.86
CA SER A 304 38.88 18.32 -23.31
C SER A 304 39.32 19.74 -23.75
N GLN A 305 40.59 19.90 -24.08
CA GLN A 305 41.08 21.15 -24.70
C GLN A 305 40.96 21.09 -26.19
N PRO A 306 40.29 22.07 -26.81
CA PRO A 306 40.32 22.21 -28.26
C PRO A 306 41.76 22.47 -28.75
N GLY A 307 42.14 21.83 -29.84
CA GLY A 307 43.46 22.07 -30.47
C GLY A 307 43.71 23.54 -30.79
N ALA A 308 44.95 24.00 -30.68
CA ALA A 308 45.34 25.37 -31.00
C ALA A 308 44.92 25.72 -32.43
N PHE A 309 43.96 26.59 -32.62
CA PHE A 309 43.26 27.04 -33.83
C PHE A 309 41.84 26.49 -34.06
N SER A 310 41.21 25.82 -33.10
CA SER A 310 39.81 25.49 -33.22
C SER A 310 38.97 26.44 -32.36
N GLY A 311 37.88 26.99 -32.91
CA GLY A 311 36.96 27.92 -32.20
C GLY A 311 36.04 27.28 -31.17
N GLY A 312 36.45 26.17 -30.53
CA GLY A 312 35.70 25.47 -29.53
C GLY A 312 35.94 26.01 -28.09
N THR A 313 34.95 25.92 -27.23
CA THR A 313 35.06 26.27 -25.80
C THR A 313 35.52 25.07 -24.98
N THR A 314 36.42 25.29 -24.03
CA THR A 314 36.83 24.26 -23.05
C THR A 314 35.64 23.83 -22.23
N LYS A 315 35.38 22.53 -22.18
CA LYS A 315 34.31 21.94 -21.39
C LYS A 315 34.92 20.92 -20.44
N ASP A 316 34.70 21.10 -19.12
CA ASP A 316 35.07 20.12 -18.13
C ASP A 316 34.12 18.92 -18.21
N VAL A 317 34.66 17.75 -18.52
CA VAL A 317 33.93 16.49 -18.55
C VAL A 317 34.39 15.65 -17.37
N GLN A 318 33.48 15.39 -16.45
CA GLN A 318 33.73 14.52 -15.29
C GLN A 318 33.55 13.07 -15.72
N ASN A 319 34.59 12.27 -15.69
CA ASN A 319 34.56 10.85 -16.00
C ASN A 319 34.75 10.03 -14.72
N ALA A 320 33.93 8.99 -14.51
CA ALA A 320 34.08 8.05 -13.40
C ALA A 320 34.54 6.68 -13.92
N GLU A 321 35.58 6.13 -13.33
CA GLU A 321 36.11 4.79 -13.62
C GLU A 321 35.62 3.82 -12.54
N ILE A 322 34.94 2.74 -12.94
CA ILE A 322 34.54 1.66 -12.05
C ILE A 322 35.42 0.45 -12.33
N LYS A 323 36.09 -0.06 -11.28
CA LYS A 323 36.84 -1.32 -11.36
C LYS A 323 36.15 -2.34 -10.46
N VAL A 324 35.68 -3.43 -11.07
CA VAL A 324 35.22 -4.63 -10.36
C VAL A 324 36.25 -5.71 -10.63
N GLY A 325 36.96 -6.14 -9.60
CA GLY A 325 38.04 -7.13 -9.73
C GLY A 325 37.71 -8.45 -8.99
N GLU A 326 37.71 -9.55 -9.71
CA GLU A 326 38.04 -10.88 -9.20
C GLU A 326 39.49 -11.20 -9.60
N PRO A 327 40.29 -11.98 -8.83
CA PRO A 327 41.73 -12.12 -9.07
C PRO A 327 42.16 -12.65 -10.44
N ASN A 328 41.24 -12.91 -11.38
CA ASN A 328 41.55 -13.44 -12.71
C ASN A 328 40.59 -13.04 -13.86
N LYS A 329 39.87 -11.88 -13.78
CA LYS A 329 38.97 -11.45 -14.88
C LYS A 329 39.16 -9.97 -15.24
N PRO A 330 38.89 -9.52 -16.50
CA PRO A 330 39.19 -8.18 -17.02
C PRO A 330 38.36 -7.09 -16.36
N MET A 331 38.98 -5.94 -16.14
CA MET A 331 38.34 -4.74 -15.56
C MET A 331 37.48 -4.02 -16.58
N PHE A 332 36.36 -3.47 -16.18
CA PHE A 332 35.46 -2.65 -16.99
C PHE A 332 35.61 -1.15 -16.68
N LEU A 333 35.66 -0.33 -17.70
CA LEU A 333 35.79 1.13 -17.64
C LEU A 333 34.40 1.76 -17.88
N PHE A 334 33.91 2.62 -16.96
CA PHE A 334 32.62 3.31 -17.07
C PHE A 334 32.79 4.83 -17.04
N GLN A 335 31.89 5.55 -17.72
CA GLN A 335 31.90 7.02 -17.86
C GLN A 335 31.16 7.76 -16.74
N PRO A 336 31.28 9.10 -16.62
CA PRO A 336 31.04 9.89 -15.41
C PRO A 336 29.58 9.95 -14.95
N GLY A 337 29.40 9.96 -13.63
CA GLY A 337 28.09 9.96 -13.00
C GLY A 337 27.44 8.59 -13.10
N VAL A 338 28.13 7.57 -12.61
CA VAL A 338 27.73 6.17 -12.74
C VAL A 338 26.31 5.98 -12.26
N ASP A 339 25.45 5.59 -13.19
CA ASP A 339 24.14 5.07 -12.85
C ASP A 339 24.32 3.74 -12.08
N LEU A 340 23.65 3.59 -10.97
CA LEU A 340 23.72 2.37 -10.18
C LEU A 340 23.42 1.10 -10.99
N ARG A 341 22.64 1.21 -12.07
CA ARG A 341 22.37 0.10 -13.01
C ARG A 341 23.65 -0.52 -13.55
N GLN A 342 24.60 0.30 -13.95
CA GLN A 342 25.88 -0.17 -14.51
C GLN A 342 26.67 -0.97 -13.47
N ILE A 343 26.61 -0.56 -12.18
CA ILE A 343 27.25 -1.29 -11.09
C ILE A 343 26.56 -2.63 -10.88
N VAL A 344 25.22 -2.64 -10.83
CA VAL A 344 24.43 -3.87 -10.65
C VAL A 344 24.67 -4.84 -11.82
N ASP A 345 24.69 -4.35 -13.05
CA ASP A 345 24.95 -5.17 -14.24
C ASP A 345 26.38 -5.77 -14.20
N ALA A 346 27.37 -4.96 -13.82
CA ALA A 346 28.74 -5.44 -13.68
C ALA A 346 28.89 -6.50 -12.57
N VAL A 347 28.24 -6.30 -11.43
CA VAL A 347 28.23 -7.25 -10.31
C VAL A 347 27.51 -8.55 -10.69
N ASN A 348 26.42 -8.45 -11.43
CA ASN A 348 25.70 -9.63 -11.96
C ASN A 348 26.51 -10.41 -13.00
N GLN A 349 27.27 -9.71 -13.87
CA GLN A 349 28.15 -10.36 -14.86
C GLN A 349 29.27 -11.18 -14.22
N VAL A 350 29.74 -10.76 -13.04
CA VAL A 350 30.75 -11.51 -12.25
C VAL A 350 30.10 -12.71 -11.53
N GLY A 351 28.77 -12.85 -11.56
CA GLY A 351 28.08 -13.96 -10.94
C GLY A 351 27.90 -13.82 -9.42
N ALA A 352 27.83 -12.61 -8.89
CA ALA A 352 27.60 -12.36 -7.50
C ALA A 352 26.25 -12.90 -7.02
N THR A 353 26.22 -13.38 -5.79
CA THR A 353 24.95 -13.81 -5.15
C THR A 353 24.09 -12.60 -4.79
N PRO A 354 22.74 -12.73 -4.71
CA PRO A 354 21.88 -11.66 -4.26
C PRO A 354 22.28 -11.06 -2.91
N SER A 355 22.75 -11.89 -1.97
CA SER A 355 23.23 -11.43 -0.66
C SER A 355 24.51 -10.58 -0.75
N ALA A 356 25.42 -10.91 -1.66
CA ALA A 356 26.63 -10.11 -1.90
C ALA A 356 26.28 -8.73 -2.48
N LEU A 357 25.31 -8.68 -3.40
CA LEU A 357 24.82 -7.43 -3.97
C LEU A 357 24.18 -6.54 -2.90
N ILE A 358 23.34 -7.10 -2.02
CA ILE A 358 22.74 -6.37 -0.90
C ILE A 358 23.84 -5.78 0.01
N ALA A 359 24.82 -6.59 0.41
CA ALA A 359 25.91 -6.13 1.26
C ALA A 359 26.74 -5.00 0.63
N ILE A 360 26.98 -5.06 -0.69
CA ILE A 360 27.63 -3.98 -1.44
C ILE A 360 26.79 -2.70 -1.44
N LEU A 361 25.47 -2.81 -1.69
CA LEU A 361 24.58 -1.65 -1.67
C LEU A 361 24.43 -1.02 -0.29
N GLU A 362 24.37 -1.82 0.76
CA GLU A 362 24.37 -1.37 2.16
C GLU A 362 25.68 -0.67 2.54
N ALA A 363 26.82 -1.20 2.12
CA ALA A 363 28.11 -0.58 2.32
C ALA A 363 28.22 0.77 1.59
N LEU A 364 27.75 0.85 0.32
CA LEU A 364 27.68 2.10 -0.44
C LEU A 364 26.73 3.11 0.20
N LYS A 365 25.64 2.65 0.80
CA LYS A 365 24.71 3.51 1.54
C LYS A 365 25.32 4.01 2.84
N SER A 366 25.95 3.14 3.59
CA SER A 366 26.60 3.47 4.88
C SER A 366 27.80 4.40 4.71
N SER A 367 28.52 4.29 3.59
CA SER A 367 29.62 5.22 3.25
C SER A 367 29.12 6.58 2.74
N GLY A 368 27.80 6.75 2.51
CA GLY A 368 27.24 7.97 1.93
C GLY A 368 27.47 8.10 0.42
N SER A 369 28.06 7.09 -0.23
CA SER A 369 28.34 7.10 -1.65
C SER A 369 27.11 6.85 -2.51
N LEU A 370 26.13 6.09 -2.01
CA LEU A 370 24.83 5.88 -2.65
C LEU A 370 23.85 6.99 -2.21
N ARG A 371 23.55 7.89 -3.17
CA ARG A 371 22.57 8.98 -2.95
C ARG A 371 21.17 8.53 -3.31
N ALA A 372 20.66 7.53 -2.59
CA ALA A 372 19.32 7.01 -2.72
C ALA A 372 18.83 6.42 -1.40
N GLU A 373 17.53 6.26 -1.25
CA GLU A 373 16.94 5.44 -0.20
C GLU A 373 17.10 3.96 -0.59
N LEU A 374 17.64 3.14 0.32
CA LEU A 374 17.75 1.70 0.13
C LEU A 374 16.69 1.00 0.97
N LEU A 375 15.80 0.25 0.31
CA LEU A 375 14.76 -0.55 0.94
C LEU A 375 15.01 -2.02 0.62
N VAL A 376 15.23 -2.83 1.65
CA VAL A 376 15.38 -4.29 1.54
C VAL A 376 14.07 -4.94 2.01
N ILE A 377 13.47 -5.80 1.16
CA ILE A 377 12.19 -6.48 1.39
C ILE A 377 12.30 -8.00 1.23
#